data_45f01d50b5c88cb5e42507f871d94259
#
_entry.id   45f01d50b5c88cb5e42507f871d94259
#
_cell.length_a   1.000
_cell.length_b   1.000
_cell.length_c   1.000
_cell.angle_alpha   90.00
_cell.angle_beta   90.00
_cell.angle_gamma   90.00
#
_symmetry.space_group_name_H-M   'P 1'
#
loop_
_entity.id
_entity.type
_entity.pdbx_description
1 polymer ?
#
loop_
_entity_poly.entity_id
_entity_poly.type
_entity_poly.pdbx_seq_one_letter_code
_entity_poly.pdbx_strand_id
1 'polypeptide(L)'
;RNEVALPREEIRHALRELLIAFPVYRTYGTREGLTPPDVALLNRVVASVATSEAALSLLVRILTGDLPEECRESASLFRTRFQQLTGPLMAKSVEDRHNLELALNEVGADPTPRAFSLSRFHQEMRIRLARQPDALLGTSTHDTKRGEDARARLYTLTEAPERWGENLARWR
;
A
#
# COMPACT_ATOMS: atom_id res chain seq x y z
N ARG A 1 -25.34 -30.27 -6.23
CA ARG A 1 -24.07 -30.16 -6.95
C ARG A 1 -22.98 -30.46 -5.96
N ASN A 2 -22.17 -31.52 -6.19
CA ASN A 2 -20.97 -31.79 -5.39
C ASN A 2 -20.01 -30.61 -5.54
N GLU A 3 -20.00 -29.67 -4.60
CA GLU A 3 -18.93 -28.70 -4.49
C GLU A 3 -17.67 -29.46 -4.07
N VAL A 4 -16.73 -29.62 -5.00
CA VAL A 4 -15.42 -30.17 -4.69
C VAL A 4 -14.75 -29.14 -3.76
N ALA A 5 -14.52 -29.52 -2.51
CA ALA A 5 -13.85 -28.67 -1.55
C ALA A 5 -12.45 -28.31 -2.08
N LEU A 6 -12.16 -27.03 -2.23
CA LEU A 6 -10.84 -26.56 -2.63
C LEU A 6 -9.79 -27.00 -1.61
N PRO A 7 -8.62 -27.49 -2.07
CA PRO A 7 -7.52 -27.83 -1.18
C PRO A 7 -7.07 -26.62 -0.36
N ARG A 8 -6.82 -26.82 0.92
CA ARG A 8 -6.42 -25.75 1.85
C ARG A 8 -5.16 -25.02 1.36
N GLU A 9 -4.20 -25.74 0.82
CA GLU A 9 -2.95 -25.17 0.32
C GLU A 9 -3.15 -24.30 -0.91
N GLU A 10 -4.11 -24.61 -1.75
CA GLU A 10 -4.48 -23.81 -2.91
C GLU A 10 -5.08 -22.47 -2.48
N ILE A 11 -5.97 -22.48 -1.48
CA ILE A 11 -6.54 -21.25 -0.90
C ILE A 11 -5.45 -20.42 -0.23
N ARG A 12 -4.53 -21.05 0.51
CA ARG A 12 -3.42 -20.35 1.17
C ARG A 12 -2.48 -19.70 0.15
N HIS A 13 -2.17 -20.40 -0.92
CA HIS A 13 -1.34 -19.85 -2.00
C HIS A 13 -2.02 -18.64 -2.66
N ALA A 14 -3.28 -18.78 -3.04
CA ALA A 14 -4.03 -17.68 -3.63
C ALA A 14 -4.15 -16.46 -2.70
N LEU A 15 -4.39 -16.68 -1.41
CA LEU A 15 -4.42 -15.62 -0.40
C LEU A 15 -3.07 -14.91 -0.26
N ARG A 16 -1.97 -15.67 -0.28
CA ARG A 16 -0.62 -15.09 -0.23
C ARG A 16 -0.33 -14.22 -1.44
N GLU A 17 -0.62 -14.70 -2.64
CA GLU A 17 -0.41 -13.95 -3.87
C GLU A 17 -1.28 -12.69 -3.91
N LEU A 18 -2.53 -12.79 -3.45
CA LEU A 18 -3.44 -11.64 -3.31
C LEU A 18 -2.87 -10.59 -2.33
N LEU A 19 -2.36 -11.00 -1.18
CA LEU A 19 -1.77 -10.12 -0.18
C LEU A 19 -0.50 -9.42 -0.70
N ILE A 20 0.35 -10.13 -1.45
CA ILE A 20 1.57 -9.56 -2.05
C ILE A 20 1.24 -8.50 -3.09
N ALA A 21 0.18 -8.73 -3.88
CA ALA A 21 -0.24 -7.80 -4.93
C ALA A 21 -1.08 -6.62 -4.44
N PHE A 22 -1.45 -6.60 -3.14
CA PHE A 22 -2.37 -5.61 -2.60
C PHE A 22 -1.70 -4.23 -2.45
N PRO A 23 -2.16 -3.17 -3.15
CA PRO A 23 -1.39 -1.93 -3.30
C PRO A 23 -1.75 -0.84 -2.28
N VAL A 24 -2.54 -1.15 -1.25
CA VAL A 24 -2.99 -0.19 -0.24
C VAL A 24 -2.85 -0.77 1.17
N TYR A 25 -2.72 0.10 2.16
CA TYR A 25 -2.62 -0.30 3.57
C TYR A 25 -3.82 -1.13 4.03
N ARG A 26 -5.03 -0.73 3.67
CA ARG A 26 -6.24 -1.49 4.01
C ARG A 26 -7.45 -1.03 3.19
N THR A 27 -8.42 -1.91 3.12
CA THR A 27 -9.79 -1.62 2.71
C THR A 27 -10.66 -1.35 3.93
N TYR A 28 -11.84 -0.79 3.73
CA TYR A 28 -12.77 -0.39 4.79
C TYR A 28 -14.10 -1.13 4.70
N GLY A 29 -14.02 -2.44 4.48
CA GLY A 29 -15.18 -3.32 4.47
C GLY A 29 -15.82 -3.43 5.85
N THR A 30 -17.13 -3.63 5.83
CA THR A 30 -17.99 -3.84 7.00
C THR A 30 -18.39 -5.29 7.16
N ARG A 31 -19.38 -5.56 8.02
CA ARG A 31 -19.97 -6.90 8.17
C ARG A 31 -20.61 -7.40 6.87
N GLU A 32 -21.16 -6.51 6.07
CA GLU A 32 -21.86 -6.82 4.83
C GLU A 32 -20.91 -7.08 3.65
N GLY A 33 -19.74 -6.48 3.63
CA GLY A 33 -18.77 -6.62 2.54
C GLY A 33 -17.87 -5.41 2.37
N LEU A 34 -17.14 -5.38 1.26
CA LEU A 34 -16.33 -4.24 0.85
C LEU A 34 -17.20 -3.12 0.27
N THR A 35 -16.72 -1.89 0.39
CA THR A 35 -17.32 -0.73 -0.29
C THR A 35 -17.14 -0.81 -1.82
N PRO A 36 -18.00 -0.17 -2.63
CA PRO A 36 -17.86 -0.20 -4.09
C PRO A 36 -16.46 0.24 -4.60
N PRO A 37 -15.80 1.27 -4.06
CA PRO A 37 -14.41 1.59 -4.42
C PRO A 37 -13.41 0.48 -4.08
N ASP A 38 -13.57 -0.18 -2.93
CA ASP A 38 -12.71 -1.28 -2.52
C ASP A 38 -12.93 -2.53 -3.36
N VAL A 39 -14.17 -2.81 -3.79
CA VAL A 39 -14.48 -3.88 -4.76
C VAL A 39 -13.79 -3.62 -6.10
N ALA A 40 -13.85 -2.40 -6.59
CA ALA A 40 -13.16 -2.02 -7.83
C ALA A 40 -11.64 -2.18 -7.71
N LEU A 41 -11.06 -1.85 -6.56
CA LEU A 41 -9.65 -2.10 -6.26
C LEU A 41 -9.34 -3.59 -6.26
N LEU A 42 -10.11 -4.40 -5.50
CA LEU A 42 -9.95 -5.85 -5.40
C LEU A 42 -9.96 -6.51 -6.78
N ASN A 43 -10.92 -6.14 -7.64
CA ASN A 43 -11.03 -6.69 -9.00
C ASN A 43 -9.79 -6.39 -9.85
N ARG A 44 -9.20 -5.19 -9.74
CA ARG A 44 -7.95 -4.85 -10.43
C ARG A 44 -6.78 -5.70 -9.94
N VAL A 45 -6.69 -5.90 -8.62
CA VAL A 45 -5.63 -6.74 -8.03
C VAL A 45 -5.77 -8.18 -8.47
N VAL A 46 -6.97 -8.75 -8.39
CA VAL A 46 -7.26 -10.13 -8.83
C VAL A 46 -6.88 -10.35 -10.29
N ALA A 47 -7.14 -9.38 -11.17
CA ALA A 47 -6.77 -9.45 -12.59
C ALA A 47 -5.25 -9.48 -12.82
N SER A 48 -4.43 -9.06 -11.86
CA SER A 48 -2.97 -9.06 -11.94
C SER A 48 -2.31 -10.29 -11.30
N VAL A 49 -3.08 -11.12 -10.57
CA VAL A 49 -2.55 -12.26 -9.82
C VAL A 49 -2.69 -13.54 -10.62
N ALA A 50 -1.58 -14.23 -10.83
CA ALA A 50 -1.54 -15.52 -11.53
C ALA A 50 -1.58 -16.68 -10.54
N THR A 51 -2.78 -17.16 -10.19
CA THR A 51 -3.00 -18.30 -9.29
C THR A 51 -4.33 -18.99 -9.62
N SER A 52 -4.77 -19.93 -8.78
CA SER A 52 -6.04 -20.65 -8.96
C SER A 52 -7.24 -19.71 -9.06
N GLU A 53 -7.93 -19.72 -10.19
CA GLU A 53 -9.14 -18.93 -10.43
C GLU A 53 -10.26 -19.30 -9.44
N ALA A 54 -10.41 -20.59 -9.12
CA ALA A 54 -11.41 -21.05 -8.17
C ALA A 54 -11.15 -20.53 -6.75
N ALA A 55 -9.87 -20.54 -6.32
CA ALA A 55 -9.49 -20.01 -5.00
C ALA A 55 -9.62 -18.49 -4.95
N LEU A 56 -9.23 -17.77 -6.01
CA LEU A 56 -9.44 -16.31 -6.09
C LEU A 56 -10.92 -15.95 -6.06
N SER A 57 -11.75 -16.66 -6.82
CA SER A 57 -13.20 -16.45 -6.82
C SER A 57 -13.80 -16.61 -5.41
N LEU A 58 -13.38 -17.65 -4.68
CA LEU A 58 -13.81 -17.85 -3.29
C LEU A 58 -13.36 -16.67 -2.40
N LEU A 59 -12.11 -16.23 -2.50
CA LEU A 59 -11.60 -15.11 -1.71
C LEU A 59 -12.33 -13.79 -2.03
N VAL A 60 -12.63 -13.55 -3.31
CA VAL A 60 -13.42 -12.39 -3.74
C VAL A 60 -14.80 -12.43 -3.11
N ARG A 61 -15.52 -13.54 -3.20
CA ARG A 61 -16.85 -13.69 -2.59
C ARG A 61 -16.83 -13.47 -1.08
N ILE A 62 -15.82 -13.98 -0.37
CA ILE A 62 -15.63 -13.76 1.06
C ILE A 62 -15.42 -12.27 1.36
N LEU A 63 -14.57 -11.60 0.59
CA LEU A 63 -14.23 -10.19 0.81
C LEU A 63 -15.40 -9.26 0.44
N THR A 64 -16.09 -9.53 -0.64
CA THR A 64 -17.25 -8.72 -1.09
C THR A 64 -18.52 -8.97 -0.29
N GLY A 65 -18.61 -10.09 0.44
CA GLY A 65 -19.81 -10.48 1.19
C GLY A 65 -20.83 -11.25 0.36
N ASP A 66 -20.48 -11.69 -0.85
CA ASP A 66 -21.34 -12.50 -1.74
C ASP A 66 -21.36 -13.97 -1.29
N LEU A 67 -21.95 -14.21 -0.14
CA LEU A 67 -22.05 -15.53 0.51
C LEU A 67 -23.41 -15.74 1.15
N PRO A 68 -23.83 -17.02 1.34
CA PRO A 68 -25.02 -17.35 2.12
C PRO A 68 -24.97 -16.78 3.54
N GLU A 69 -26.14 -16.53 4.12
CA GLU A 69 -26.29 -15.90 5.44
C GLU A 69 -25.53 -16.65 6.54
N GLU A 70 -25.54 -17.98 6.50
CA GLU A 70 -24.85 -18.85 7.46
C GLU A 70 -23.32 -18.67 7.44
N CYS A 71 -22.73 -18.15 6.35
CA CYS A 71 -21.30 -17.88 6.23
C CYS A 71 -20.91 -16.45 6.60
N ARG A 72 -21.89 -15.56 6.82
CA ARG A 72 -21.66 -14.10 6.94
C ARG A 72 -20.75 -13.74 8.11
N GLU A 73 -20.93 -14.37 9.25
CA GLU A 73 -20.12 -14.09 10.45
C GLU A 73 -18.64 -14.49 10.22
N SER A 74 -18.42 -15.69 9.70
CA SER A 74 -17.06 -16.16 9.39
C SER A 74 -16.40 -15.31 8.31
N ALA A 75 -17.13 -14.89 7.29
CA ALA A 75 -16.65 -14.00 6.25
C ALA A 75 -16.31 -12.60 6.78
N SER A 76 -17.12 -12.07 7.68
CA SER A 76 -16.86 -10.79 8.37
C SER A 76 -15.58 -10.87 9.21
N LEU A 77 -15.39 -11.94 9.97
CA LEU A 77 -14.16 -12.16 10.74
C LEU A 77 -12.93 -12.27 9.83
N PHE A 78 -13.04 -13.03 8.74
CA PHE A 78 -11.96 -13.16 7.76
C PHE A 78 -11.62 -11.79 7.17
N ARG A 79 -12.59 -11.00 6.73
CA ARG A 79 -12.41 -9.67 6.17
C ARG A 79 -11.73 -8.72 7.16
N THR A 80 -12.16 -8.74 8.41
CA THR A 80 -11.52 -7.96 9.47
C THR A 80 -10.05 -8.31 9.63
N ARG A 81 -9.71 -9.60 9.68
CA ARG A 81 -8.32 -10.06 9.79
C ARG A 81 -7.50 -9.75 8.55
N PHE A 82 -8.07 -9.88 7.37
CA PHE A 82 -7.42 -9.49 6.12
C PHE A 82 -7.05 -8.00 6.15
N GLN A 83 -7.99 -7.14 6.52
CA GLN A 83 -7.77 -5.69 6.65
C GLN A 83 -6.77 -5.31 7.75
N GLN A 84 -6.68 -6.09 8.81
CA GLN A 84 -5.67 -5.90 9.86
C GLN A 84 -4.28 -6.36 9.43
N LEU A 85 -4.19 -7.32 8.53
CA LEU A 85 -2.93 -7.88 8.06
C LEU A 85 -2.29 -7.03 6.95
N THR A 86 -3.08 -6.47 6.03
CA THR A 86 -2.56 -5.72 4.89
C THR A 86 -1.75 -4.48 5.29
N GLY A 87 -2.14 -3.77 6.37
CA GLY A 87 -1.42 -2.62 6.88
C GLY A 87 0.02 -2.93 7.33
N PRO A 88 0.23 -3.81 8.32
CA PRO A 88 1.56 -4.21 8.73
C PRO A 88 2.41 -4.84 7.62
N LEU A 89 1.76 -5.59 6.72
CA LEU A 89 2.45 -6.21 5.59
C LEU A 89 3.01 -5.14 4.63
N MET A 90 2.21 -4.13 4.29
CA MET A 90 2.63 -3.00 3.47
C MET A 90 3.77 -2.22 4.14
N ALA A 91 3.59 -1.82 5.40
CA ALA A 91 4.55 -1.03 6.14
C ALA A 91 5.89 -1.75 6.32
N LYS A 92 5.87 -3.06 6.60
CA LYS A 92 7.09 -3.81 6.96
C LYS A 92 7.77 -4.52 5.81
N SER A 93 7.08 -4.78 4.71
CA SER A 93 7.70 -5.47 3.56
C SER A 93 7.93 -4.53 2.37
N VAL A 94 7.03 -3.61 2.11
CA VAL A 94 7.13 -2.71 0.96
C VAL A 94 7.89 -1.44 1.33
N GLU A 95 7.46 -0.72 2.37
CA GLU A 95 8.11 0.53 2.78
C GLU A 95 9.52 0.32 3.31
N ASP A 96 9.74 -0.68 4.18
CA ASP A 96 11.06 -0.95 4.73
C ASP A 96 12.05 -1.41 3.67
N ARG A 97 11.61 -2.10 2.62
CA ARG A 97 12.46 -2.44 1.47
C ARG A 97 12.90 -1.21 0.69
N HIS A 98 12.00 -0.27 0.48
CA HIS A 98 12.29 0.98 -0.21
C HIS A 98 13.11 1.96 0.63
N ASN A 99 13.12 1.84 1.94
CA ASN A 99 13.93 2.66 2.85
C ASN A 99 15.45 2.46 2.69
N LEU A 100 15.89 1.48 1.91
CA LEU A 100 17.29 1.29 1.54
C LEU A 100 17.74 2.22 0.42
N GLU A 101 16.83 2.83 -0.33
CA GLU A 101 17.13 3.81 -1.36
C GLU A 101 17.04 5.21 -0.76
N LEU A 102 18.20 5.87 -0.68
CA LEU A 102 18.41 7.19 -0.07
C LEU A 102 17.39 8.26 -0.48
N ALA A 103 17.09 9.14 0.45
CA ALA A 103 16.45 10.44 0.29
C ALA A 103 14.99 10.43 -0.21
N LEU A 104 14.61 9.62 -1.17
CA LEU A 104 13.22 9.55 -1.67
C LEU A 104 12.28 8.87 -0.66
N ASN A 105 12.80 8.01 0.20
CA ASN A 105 12.03 7.23 1.17
C ASN A 105 12.00 7.84 2.57
N GLU A 106 12.69 8.95 2.78
CA GLU A 106 12.74 9.63 4.07
C GLU A 106 11.36 10.11 4.56
N VAL A 107 10.41 10.19 3.65
CA VAL A 107 9.05 10.68 3.91
C VAL A 107 7.97 9.66 3.52
N GLY A 108 8.32 8.39 3.32
CA GLY A 108 7.37 7.37 2.85
C GLY A 108 6.86 7.65 1.43
N ALA A 109 7.64 8.36 0.61
CA ALA A 109 7.27 8.64 -0.77
C ALA A 109 7.51 7.42 -1.66
N ASP A 110 6.67 7.25 -2.69
CA ASP A 110 6.88 6.26 -3.73
C ASP A 110 8.16 6.60 -4.51
N PRO A 111 9.18 5.73 -4.53
CA PRO A 111 10.44 5.98 -5.24
C PRO A 111 10.30 5.82 -6.76
N THR A 112 9.20 5.27 -7.26
CA THR A 112 8.99 4.97 -8.67
C THR A 112 8.86 6.23 -9.54
N PRO A 113 8.11 7.29 -9.15
CA PRO A 113 8.07 8.53 -9.90
C PRO A 113 9.34 9.35 -9.68
N ARG A 114 10.19 9.45 -10.71
CA ARG A 114 11.48 10.17 -10.63
C ARG A 114 11.37 11.68 -10.47
N ALA A 115 10.25 12.29 -10.84
CA ALA A 115 10.05 13.72 -10.75
C ALA A 115 8.59 14.09 -10.51
N PHE A 116 8.38 15.03 -9.62
CA PHE A 116 7.09 15.64 -9.34
C PHE A 116 7.10 17.04 -9.96
N SER A 117 6.38 17.25 -11.08
CA SER A 117 6.33 18.56 -11.73
C SER A 117 5.63 19.60 -10.86
N LEU A 118 6.00 20.87 -11.00
CA LEU A 118 5.32 21.97 -10.30
C LEU A 118 3.83 22.02 -10.59
N SER A 119 3.43 21.76 -11.83
CA SER A 119 2.02 21.71 -12.20
C SER A 119 1.27 20.59 -11.49
N ARG A 120 1.86 19.41 -11.39
CA ARG A 120 1.30 18.30 -10.61
C ARG A 120 1.22 18.63 -9.12
N PHE A 121 2.27 19.23 -8.55
CA PHE A 121 2.24 19.70 -7.17
C PHE A 121 1.06 20.62 -6.91
N HIS A 122 0.87 21.65 -7.73
CA HIS A 122 -0.26 22.59 -7.57
C HIS A 122 -1.63 21.94 -7.80
N GLN A 123 -1.71 20.96 -8.68
CA GLN A 123 -2.94 20.19 -8.88
C GLN A 123 -3.29 19.37 -7.64
N GLU A 124 -2.34 18.63 -7.07
CA GLU A 124 -2.54 17.84 -5.87
C GLU A 124 -2.90 18.72 -4.65
N MET A 125 -2.28 19.89 -4.53
CA MET A 125 -2.62 20.84 -3.46
C MET A 125 -4.06 21.37 -3.60
N ARG A 126 -4.54 21.63 -4.81
CA ARG A 126 -5.94 22.00 -5.05
C ARG A 126 -6.92 20.88 -4.72
N ILE A 127 -6.60 19.65 -5.12
CA ILE A 127 -7.40 18.47 -4.79
C ILE A 127 -7.47 18.28 -3.27
N ARG A 128 -6.34 18.40 -2.58
CA ARG A 128 -6.28 18.31 -1.13
C ARG A 128 -7.13 19.40 -0.47
N LEU A 129 -6.98 20.63 -0.87
CA LEU A 129 -7.77 21.75 -0.34
C LEU A 129 -9.27 21.52 -0.52
N ALA A 130 -9.71 20.99 -1.65
CA ALA A 130 -11.11 20.68 -1.90
C ALA A 130 -11.65 19.53 -1.07
N ARG A 131 -10.82 18.50 -0.79
CA ARG A 131 -11.23 17.29 -0.07
C ARG A 131 -11.06 17.37 1.44
N GLN A 132 -10.05 18.08 1.89
CA GLN A 132 -9.61 18.15 3.29
C GLN A 132 -9.13 19.56 3.63
N PRO A 133 -10.02 20.58 3.60
CA PRO A 133 -9.64 21.98 3.80
C PRO A 133 -9.00 22.23 5.18
N ASP A 134 -9.42 21.50 6.18
CA ASP A 134 -8.96 21.65 7.57
C ASP A 134 -7.86 20.64 7.96
N ALA A 135 -7.24 19.98 6.97
CA ALA A 135 -6.18 19.01 7.25
C ALA A 135 -4.93 19.71 7.81
N LEU A 136 -4.39 19.17 8.89
CA LEU A 136 -3.11 19.60 9.44
C LEU A 136 -1.96 19.09 8.55
N LEU A 137 -1.00 19.97 8.27
CA LEU A 137 0.23 19.66 7.57
C LEU A 137 1.39 19.78 8.53
N GLY A 138 2.14 18.70 8.68
CA GLY A 138 3.41 18.67 9.40
C GLY A 138 4.56 18.46 8.42
N THR A 139 5.69 19.09 8.66
CA THR A 139 6.91 18.89 7.88
C THR A 139 7.69 17.66 8.34
N SER A 140 7.49 17.25 9.60
CA SER A 140 7.98 15.99 10.18
C SER A 140 6.91 15.35 11.04
N THR A 141 6.88 14.02 11.06
CA THR A 141 6.06 13.19 11.96
C THR A 141 6.90 12.05 12.53
N HIS A 142 6.32 11.24 13.41
CA HIS A 142 6.97 10.03 13.93
C HIS A 142 7.27 8.99 12.83
N ASP A 143 6.63 9.09 11.66
CA ASP A 143 6.86 8.20 10.51
C ASP A 143 8.00 8.68 9.60
N THR A 144 8.42 9.93 9.71
CA THR A 144 9.59 10.40 8.97
C THR A 144 10.87 9.84 9.58
N LYS A 145 11.75 9.29 8.75
CA LYS A 145 13.01 8.66 9.21
C LYS A 145 13.97 9.70 9.80
N ARG A 146 13.91 10.94 9.31
CA ARG A 146 14.72 12.08 9.78
C ARG A 146 13.85 13.31 10.03
N GLY A 147 14.28 14.13 10.97
CA GLY A 147 13.68 15.44 11.21
C GLY A 147 13.95 16.43 10.08
N GLU A 148 13.28 17.57 10.13
CA GLU A 148 13.37 18.64 9.12
C GLU A 148 14.79 19.10 8.86
N ASP A 149 15.58 19.33 9.92
CA ASP A 149 16.96 19.82 9.80
C ASP A 149 17.85 18.85 9.05
N ALA A 150 17.74 17.56 9.34
CA ALA A 150 18.51 16.54 8.65
C ALA A 150 18.12 16.45 7.16
N ARG A 151 16.83 16.55 6.85
CA ARG A 151 16.37 16.58 5.46
C ARG A 151 16.79 17.83 4.71
N ALA A 152 16.72 19.00 5.34
CA ALA A 152 17.20 20.25 4.76
C ALA A 152 18.70 20.17 4.41
N ARG A 153 19.50 19.55 5.27
CA ARG A 153 20.94 19.28 4.97
C ARG A 153 21.13 18.33 3.80
N LEU A 154 20.27 17.31 3.65
CA LEU A 154 20.34 16.43 2.47
C LEU A 154 20.06 17.17 1.16
N TYR A 155 19.17 18.15 1.17
CA TYR A 155 18.88 18.95 -0.03
C TYR A 155 20.10 19.76 -0.49
N THR A 156 20.99 20.19 0.41
CA THR A 156 22.20 20.92 0.05
C THR A 156 23.19 20.10 -0.79
N LEU A 157 23.06 18.75 -0.80
CA LEU A 157 23.87 17.90 -1.68
C LEU A 157 23.62 18.20 -3.16
N THR A 158 22.42 18.66 -3.51
CA THR A 158 22.08 19.04 -4.89
C THR A 158 22.70 20.37 -5.32
N GLU A 159 23.14 21.18 -4.36
CA GLU A 159 23.79 22.47 -4.61
C GLU A 159 25.30 22.35 -4.87
N ALA A 160 25.91 21.26 -4.42
CA ALA A 160 27.37 21.02 -4.56
C ALA A 160 27.66 19.53 -4.88
N PRO A 161 27.16 18.99 -6.01
CA PRO A 161 27.29 17.57 -6.34
C PRO A 161 28.72 17.12 -6.58
N GLU A 162 29.59 18.00 -7.14
CA GLU A 162 31.00 17.70 -7.37
C GLU A 162 31.73 17.48 -6.05
N ARG A 163 31.54 18.39 -5.08
CA ARG A 163 32.14 18.29 -3.74
C ARG A 163 31.68 17.04 -3.01
N TRP A 164 30.43 16.66 -3.21
CA TRP A 164 29.91 15.41 -2.66
C TRP A 164 30.59 14.19 -3.27
N GLY A 165 30.76 14.17 -4.61
CA GLY A 165 31.46 13.11 -5.33
C GLY A 165 32.95 12.97 -4.89
N GLU A 166 33.66 14.07 -4.70
CA GLU A 166 35.01 14.07 -4.18
C GLU A 166 35.13 13.46 -2.77
N ASN A 167 34.21 13.81 -1.88
CA ASN A 167 34.19 13.24 -0.54
C ASN A 167 33.86 11.74 -0.54
N LEU A 168 32.93 11.30 -1.37
CA LEU A 168 32.64 9.87 -1.54
C LEU A 168 33.85 9.09 -2.04
N ALA A 169 34.63 9.67 -2.98
CA ALA A 169 35.85 9.06 -3.47
C ALA A 169 36.94 8.93 -2.38
N ARG A 170 36.98 9.87 -1.44
CA ARG A 170 37.93 9.84 -0.29
C ARG A 170 37.54 8.80 0.76
N TRP A 171 36.27 8.49 0.89
CA TRP A 171 35.76 7.55 1.92
C TRP A 171 35.76 6.10 1.46
N ARG A 172 36.02 5.84 0.20
CA ARG A 172 36.22 4.50 -0.37
C ARG A 172 37.66 4.02 -0.19
#